data_16fc5853e211eec8667206ec9a7517e1
#
_entry.id   16fc5853e211eec8667206ec9a7517e1
#
_cell.length_a   1.000
_cell.length_b   1.000
_cell.length_c   1.000
_cell.angle_alpha   90.00
_cell.angle_beta   90.00
_cell.angle_gamma   90.00
#
_symmetry.space_group_name_H-M   'P 1'
#
loop_
_entity.id
_entity.type
_entity.pdbx_description
1 polymer ?
#
loop_
_entity_poly.entity_id
_entity_poly.type
_entity_poly.pdbx_seq_one_letter_code
_entity_poly.pdbx_strand_id
1 'polypeptide(L)'
;MKIAILNDTHCGIRNSSDLFIANADKFYTDTFFPYLVENNISHIVHLGDYYDNRKYINFRALNCNRKHFLQPLRELGITMDIIRGNHDTFYKNTGELNSLKELLGHYMNEINIIHEPTVMEYDGFRLGLVPWIDDENEETTLKFLESAKC
;
A
#
# COMPACT_ATOMS: atom_id res chain seq x y z
N MET A 1 7.82 3.42 -19.05
CA MET A 1 7.07 4.04 -17.93
C MET A 1 7.95 4.10 -16.69
N LYS A 2 7.80 5.10 -15.82
CA LYS A 2 8.41 5.13 -14.48
C LYS A 2 7.33 4.78 -13.46
N ILE A 3 7.67 3.97 -12.46
CA ILE A 3 6.80 3.67 -11.32
C ILE A 3 7.52 4.06 -10.03
N ALA A 4 6.78 4.46 -9.02
CA ALA A 4 7.32 4.65 -7.67
C ALA A 4 7.10 3.39 -6.84
N ILE A 5 8.11 2.95 -6.12
CA ILE A 5 7.97 1.87 -5.13
C ILE A 5 7.97 2.49 -3.75
N LEU A 6 6.93 2.21 -2.97
CA LEU A 6 6.75 2.68 -1.61
C LEU A 6 6.59 1.47 -0.68
N ASN A 7 7.07 1.57 0.54
CA ASN A 7 7.05 0.46 1.49
C ASN A 7 6.93 0.97 2.92
N ASP A 8 6.33 0.17 3.80
CA ASP A 8 6.34 0.38 5.26
C ASP A 8 5.93 1.80 5.69
N THR A 9 4.83 2.31 5.16
CA THR A 9 4.36 3.67 5.50
C THR A 9 3.81 3.77 6.92
N HIS A 10 3.37 2.65 7.50
CA HIS A 10 2.95 2.52 8.89
C HIS A 10 2.10 3.69 9.40
N CYS A 11 1.03 4.03 8.68
CA CYS A 11 0.11 5.09 9.09
C CYS A 11 -0.38 4.85 10.53
N GLY A 12 -0.13 5.81 11.41
CA GLY A 12 -0.44 5.70 12.85
C GLY A 12 0.69 5.12 13.71
N ILE A 13 1.91 5.03 13.18
CA ILE A 13 3.09 4.55 13.90
C ILE A 13 3.31 5.24 15.25
N ARG A 14 3.91 4.52 16.20
CA ARG A 14 4.19 5.01 17.55
C ARG A 14 2.94 5.52 18.26
N ASN A 15 1.87 4.73 18.21
CA ASN A 15 0.58 5.07 18.80
C ASN A 15 0.01 6.40 18.28
N SER A 16 0.14 6.61 16.97
CA SER A 16 -0.29 7.83 16.28
C SER A 16 0.37 9.10 16.82
N SER A 17 1.68 9.03 17.09
CA SER A 17 2.48 10.16 17.57
C SER A 17 2.37 11.34 16.62
N ASP A 18 2.10 12.51 17.17
CA ASP A 18 1.98 13.77 16.43
C ASP A 18 3.22 14.10 15.61
N LEU A 19 4.39 13.79 16.14
CA LEU A 19 5.66 14.02 15.46
C LEU A 19 5.78 13.16 14.19
N PHE A 20 5.42 11.87 14.29
CA PHE A 20 5.47 10.97 13.13
C PHE A 20 4.40 11.30 12.10
N ILE A 21 3.19 11.67 12.53
CA ILE A 21 2.13 12.13 11.62
C ILE A 21 2.60 13.38 10.88
N ALA A 22 3.11 14.38 11.57
CA ALA A 22 3.58 15.63 10.96
C ALA A 22 4.76 15.40 9.98
N ASN A 23 5.68 14.49 10.31
CA ASN A 23 6.78 14.15 9.41
C ASN A 23 6.30 13.43 8.15
N ALA A 24 5.35 12.50 8.28
CA ALA A 24 4.74 11.82 7.14
C ALA A 24 3.99 12.81 6.23
N ASP A 25 3.18 13.69 6.83
CA ASP A 25 2.45 14.73 6.10
C ASP A 25 3.41 15.64 5.33
N LYS A 26 4.48 16.09 5.98
CA LYS A 26 5.52 16.92 5.34
C LYS A 26 6.23 16.17 4.22
N PHE A 27 6.55 14.89 4.41
CA PHE A 27 7.16 14.07 3.36
C PHE A 27 6.26 13.97 2.13
N TYR A 28 4.98 13.67 2.31
CA TYR A 28 4.05 13.56 1.20
C TYR A 28 3.83 14.89 0.48
N THR A 29 3.65 15.98 1.24
CA THR A 29 3.32 17.30 0.69
C THR A 29 4.53 17.97 0.03
N ASP A 30 5.71 17.91 0.67
CA ASP A 30 6.87 18.71 0.27
C ASP A 30 7.83 17.93 -0.64
N THR A 31 7.75 16.59 -0.62
CA THR A 31 8.73 15.75 -1.32
C THR A 31 8.09 14.75 -2.26
N PHE A 32 7.25 13.86 -1.76
CA PHE A 32 6.81 12.69 -2.50
C PHE A 32 5.94 13.05 -3.71
N PHE A 33 4.79 13.68 -3.49
CA PHE A 33 3.91 14.03 -4.60
C PHE A 33 4.52 15.07 -5.56
N PRO A 34 5.22 16.12 -5.10
CA PRO A 34 5.95 17.01 -6.01
C PRO A 34 6.96 16.26 -6.88
N TYR A 35 7.72 15.32 -6.31
CA TYR A 35 8.65 14.49 -7.08
C TYR A 35 7.94 13.62 -8.13
N LEU A 36 6.82 13.00 -7.79
CA LEU A 36 6.05 12.19 -8.74
C LEU A 36 5.58 13.04 -9.93
N VAL A 37 5.03 14.22 -9.66
CA VAL A 37 4.56 15.18 -10.69
C VAL A 37 5.72 15.64 -11.58
N GLU A 38 6.82 16.10 -11.00
CA GLU A 38 8.00 16.58 -11.73
C GLU A 38 8.60 15.50 -12.65
N ASN A 39 8.56 14.24 -12.22
CA ASN A 39 9.11 13.12 -12.98
C ASN A 39 8.10 12.37 -13.85
N ASN A 40 6.86 12.86 -13.95
CA ASN A 40 5.76 12.23 -14.69
C ASN A 40 5.54 10.78 -14.26
N ILE A 41 5.54 10.52 -12.95
CA ILE A 41 5.24 9.23 -12.36
C ILE A 41 3.76 9.21 -11.96
N SER A 42 2.97 8.36 -12.59
CA SER A 42 1.53 8.26 -12.38
C SER A 42 1.10 6.94 -11.74
N HIS A 43 2.07 6.11 -11.34
CA HIS A 43 1.76 4.82 -10.73
C HIS A 43 2.70 4.51 -9.56
N ILE A 44 2.12 3.98 -8.48
CA ILE A 44 2.80 3.56 -7.25
C ILE A 44 2.60 2.05 -7.09
N VAL A 45 3.66 1.35 -6.70
CA VAL A 45 3.58 -0.01 -6.17
C VAL A 45 3.92 0.06 -4.69
N HIS A 46 2.96 -0.26 -3.82
CA HIS A 46 3.15 -0.26 -2.37
C HIS A 46 3.33 -1.69 -1.86
N LEU A 47 4.44 -1.93 -1.18
CA LEU A 47 4.85 -3.28 -0.76
C LEU A 47 4.30 -3.72 0.61
N GLY A 48 3.20 -3.11 1.05
CA GLY A 48 2.51 -3.51 2.28
C GLY A 48 2.93 -2.73 3.52
N ASP A 49 2.40 -3.13 4.67
CA ASP A 49 2.52 -2.44 5.95
C ASP A 49 2.12 -0.96 5.86
N TYR A 50 0.95 -0.76 5.25
CA TYR A 50 0.40 0.59 5.05
C TYR A 50 -0.06 1.20 6.38
N TYR A 51 -0.76 0.42 7.22
CA TYR A 51 -1.16 0.82 8.56
C TYR A 51 -0.29 0.15 9.63
N ASP A 52 -0.01 0.86 10.72
CA ASP A 52 0.87 0.36 11.77
C ASP A 52 0.20 -0.67 12.67
N ASN A 53 -1.07 -0.47 12.99
CA ASN A 53 -1.78 -1.32 13.94
C ASN A 53 -2.80 -2.24 13.25
N ARG A 54 -2.75 -3.52 13.60
CA ARG A 54 -3.61 -4.56 13.03
C ARG A 54 -5.09 -4.43 13.38
N LYS A 55 -5.41 -3.82 14.52
CA LYS A 55 -6.74 -3.91 15.15
C LYS A 55 -7.51 -2.59 15.19
N TYR A 56 -6.84 -1.47 15.11
CA TYR A 56 -7.47 -0.15 15.22
C TYR A 56 -6.63 0.91 14.53
N ILE A 57 -7.26 2.01 14.21
CA ILE A 57 -6.57 3.22 13.75
C ILE A 57 -7.10 4.42 14.51
N ASN A 58 -6.21 5.33 14.88
CA ASN A 58 -6.58 6.62 15.43
C ASN A 58 -7.22 7.50 14.33
N PHE A 59 -8.37 8.10 14.60
CA PHE A 59 -9.08 8.93 13.63
C PHE A 59 -8.28 10.13 13.13
N ARG A 60 -7.37 10.67 13.95
CA ARG A 60 -6.49 11.75 13.52
C ARG A 60 -5.48 11.25 12.49
N ALA A 61 -4.84 10.10 12.73
CA ALA A 61 -3.93 9.48 11.76
C ALA A 61 -4.67 9.16 10.45
N LEU A 62 -5.86 8.58 10.53
CA LEU A 62 -6.69 8.28 9.37
C LEU A 62 -7.05 9.56 8.59
N ASN A 63 -7.46 10.62 9.28
CA ASN A 63 -7.79 11.90 8.64
C ASN A 63 -6.58 12.55 7.97
N CYS A 64 -5.41 12.53 8.60
CA CYS A 64 -4.18 13.06 8.03
C CYS A 64 -3.76 12.25 6.80
N ASN A 65 -3.79 10.92 6.88
CA ASN A 65 -3.52 10.05 5.74
C ASN A 65 -4.47 10.33 4.56
N ARG A 66 -5.76 10.48 4.82
CA ARG A 66 -6.72 10.83 3.78
C ARG A 66 -6.39 12.16 3.11
N LYS A 67 -6.06 13.19 3.88
CA LYS A 67 -5.76 14.54 3.36
C LYS A 67 -4.44 14.62 2.61
N HIS A 68 -3.39 13.97 3.11
CA HIS A 68 -2.03 14.18 2.64
C HIS A 68 -1.50 13.06 1.74
N PHE A 69 -2.22 11.93 1.67
CA PHE A 69 -1.88 10.84 0.78
C PHE A 69 -3.01 10.47 -0.18
N LEU A 70 -4.17 10.04 0.32
CA LEU A 70 -5.23 9.48 -0.53
C LEU A 70 -5.91 10.52 -1.41
N GLN A 71 -6.15 11.71 -0.90
CA GLN A 71 -6.77 12.81 -1.66
C GLN A 71 -5.83 13.34 -2.76
N PRO A 72 -4.55 13.66 -2.50
CA PRO A 72 -3.59 14.01 -3.55
C PRO A 72 -3.42 12.91 -4.62
N LEU A 73 -3.40 11.64 -4.22
CA LEU A 73 -3.35 10.53 -5.15
C LEU A 73 -4.51 10.58 -6.16
N ARG A 74 -5.73 10.78 -5.66
CA ARG A 74 -6.94 10.94 -6.50
C ARG A 74 -6.90 12.21 -7.35
N GLU A 75 -6.59 13.36 -6.76
CA GLU A 75 -6.58 14.67 -7.45
C GLU A 75 -5.54 14.74 -8.56
N LEU A 76 -4.42 14.08 -8.40
CA LEU A 76 -3.34 14.01 -9.40
C LEU A 76 -3.54 12.87 -10.42
N GLY A 77 -4.59 12.06 -10.29
CA GLY A 77 -4.84 10.92 -11.16
C GLY A 77 -3.77 9.83 -11.06
N ILE A 78 -3.11 9.71 -9.90
CA ILE A 78 -2.11 8.69 -9.64
C ILE A 78 -2.82 7.42 -9.18
N THR A 79 -2.42 6.27 -9.73
CA THR A 79 -2.93 4.95 -9.34
C THR A 79 -1.94 4.20 -8.46
N MET A 80 -2.42 3.24 -7.69
CA MET A 80 -1.58 2.43 -6.80
C MET A 80 -1.99 0.97 -6.80
N ASP A 81 -1.03 0.07 -7.04
CA ASP A 81 -1.14 -1.33 -6.68
C ASP A 81 -0.54 -1.54 -5.29
N ILE A 82 -1.25 -2.21 -4.41
CA ILE A 82 -0.80 -2.46 -3.05
C ILE A 82 -0.94 -3.92 -2.66
N ILE A 83 0.12 -4.53 -2.16
CA ILE A 83 0.06 -5.84 -1.52
C ILE A 83 -0.18 -5.69 -0.02
N ARG A 84 -0.75 -6.71 0.57
CA ARG A 84 -0.96 -6.81 2.02
C ARG A 84 0.36 -7.15 2.71
N GLY A 85 0.77 -6.34 3.69
CA GLY A 85 1.85 -6.64 4.63
C GLY A 85 1.35 -7.35 5.90
N ASN A 86 2.26 -7.71 6.79
CA ASN A 86 1.91 -8.39 8.03
C ASN A 86 1.19 -7.47 9.04
N HIS A 87 1.42 -6.18 9.02
CA HIS A 87 0.69 -5.22 9.86
C HIS A 87 -0.72 -4.92 9.34
N ASP A 88 -0.98 -5.18 8.07
CA ASP A 88 -2.30 -4.93 7.48
C ASP A 88 -3.33 -6.01 7.85
N THR A 89 -2.90 -7.19 8.32
CA THR A 89 -3.79 -8.30 8.68
C THR A 89 -4.26 -8.23 10.13
N PHE A 90 -5.54 -8.47 10.38
CA PHE A 90 -6.08 -8.53 11.75
C PHE A 90 -5.58 -9.78 12.49
N TYR A 91 -5.74 -10.94 11.88
CA TYR A 91 -5.22 -12.22 12.38
C TYR A 91 -3.85 -12.54 11.78
N LYS A 92 -3.05 -13.37 12.45
CA LYS A 92 -1.70 -13.73 11.99
C LYS A 92 -1.70 -14.81 10.92
N ASN A 93 -2.73 -15.64 10.89
CA ASN A 93 -2.83 -16.86 10.09
C ASN A 93 -3.80 -16.77 8.91
N THR A 94 -4.47 -15.64 8.72
CA THR A 94 -5.40 -15.40 7.60
C THR A 94 -5.40 -13.94 7.17
N GLY A 95 -5.55 -13.73 5.88
CA GLY A 95 -5.67 -12.39 5.26
C GLY A 95 -7.10 -11.94 5.03
N GLU A 96 -8.11 -12.71 5.45
CA GLU A 96 -9.51 -12.42 5.17
C GLU A 96 -9.95 -11.06 5.70
N LEU A 97 -9.62 -10.76 6.96
CA LEU A 97 -9.85 -9.45 7.57
C LEU A 97 -8.55 -8.64 7.58
N ASN A 98 -8.51 -7.56 6.81
CA ASN A 98 -7.34 -6.71 6.70
C ASN A 98 -7.72 -5.23 6.54
N SER A 99 -6.85 -4.35 7.03
CA SER A 99 -7.05 -2.91 7.04
C SER A 99 -7.12 -2.28 5.64
N LEU A 100 -6.44 -2.84 4.67
CA LEU A 100 -6.47 -2.31 3.30
C LEU A 100 -7.87 -2.43 2.71
N LYS A 101 -8.49 -3.61 2.84
CA LYS A 101 -9.84 -3.87 2.37
C LYS A 101 -10.87 -2.99 3.10
N GLU A 102 -10.76 -2.89 4.42
CA GLU A 102 -11.72 -2.14 5.24
C GLU A 102 -11.60 -0.62 5.06
N LEU A 103 -10.39 -0.09 4.91
CA LEU A 103 -10.15 1.36 4.91
C LEU A 103 -9.87 1.94 3.52
N LEU A 104 -9.32 1.16 2.59
CA LEU A 104 -9.02 1.61 1.23
C LEU A 104 -10.04 1.15 0.20
N GLY A 105 -10.99 0.30 0.55
CA GLY A 105 -12.01 -0.22 -0.37
C GLY A 105 -12.87 0.87 -1.05
N HIS A 106 -12.96 2.06 -0.48
CA HIS A 106 -13.63 3.21 -1.08
C HIS A 106 -12.82 3.94 -2.17
N TYR A 107 -11.56 3.55 -2.38
CA TYR A 107 -10.63 4.12 -3.36
C TYR A 107 -10.36 3.16 -4.53
N MET A 108 -11.32 2.28 -4.85
CA MET A 108 -11.16 1.19 -5.84
C MET A 108 -10.84 1.67 -7.27
N ASN A 109 -11.12 2.92 -7.60
CA ASN A 109 -10.76 3.46 -8.91
C ASN A 109 -9.28 3.83 -9.00
N GLU A 110 -8.67 4.19 -7.87
CA GLU A 110 -7.28 4.64 -7.77
C GLU A 110 -6.37 3.56 -7.20
N ILE A 111 -6.90 2.68 -6.35
CA ILE A 111 -6.13 1.69 -5.59
C ILE A 111 -6.60 0.28 -5.90
N ASN A 112 -5.69 -0.52 -6.42
CA ASN A 112 -5.89 -1.94 -6.63
C ASN A 112 -5.20 -2.73 -5.50
N ILE A 113 -5.99 -3.42 -4.69
CA ILE A 113 -5.49 -4.23 -3.58
C ILE A 113 -5.24 -5.64 -4.09
N ILE A 114 -3.98 -6.05 -4.08
CA ILE A 114 -3.54 -7.37 -4.51
C ILE A 114 -3.70 -8.35 -3.34
N HIS A 115 -4.64 -9.27 -3.47
CA HIS A 115 -4.97 -10.27 -2.44
C HIS A 115 -4.21 -11.58 -2.59
N GLU A 116 -3.88 -11.94 -3.84
CA GLU A 116 -3.23 -13.20 -4.21
C GLU A 116 -1.93 -12.92 -4.97
N PRO A 117 -0.95 -13.82 -4.92
CA PRO A 117 0.27 -13.70 -5.71
C PRO A 117 -0.05 -13.52 -7.19
N THR A 118 0.42 -12.44 -7.79
CA THR A 118 0.04 -12.01 -9.13
C THR A 118 1.23 -11.40 -9.86
N VAL A 119 1.34 -11.65 -11.17
CA VAL A 119 2.27 -10.92 -12.03
C VAL A 119 1.54 -9.71 -12.62
N MET A 120 2.03 -8.52 -12.30
CA MET A 120 1.58 -7.27 -12.89
C MET A 120 2.54 -6.83 -14.01
N GLU A 121 1.99 -6.21 -15.05
CA GLU A 121 2.77 -5.70 -16.17
C GLU A 121 2.67 -4.17 -16.24
N TYR A 122 3.82 -3.51 -16.27
CA TYR A 122 3.96 -2.07 -16.34
C TYR A 122 4.84 -1.69 -17.54
N ASP A 123 4.20 -1.35 -18.68
CA ASP A 123 4.89 -0.93 -19.89
C ASP A 123 5.96 -1.95 -20.37
N GLY A 124 5.59 -3.23 -20.38
CA GLY A 124 6.46 -4.34 -20.75
C GLY A 124 7.40 -4.85 -19.64
N PHE A 125 7.43 -4.18 -18.50
CA PHE A 125 8.14 -4.65 -17.31
C PHE A 125 7.20 -5.45 -16.41
N ARG A 126 7.62 -6.65 -15.99
CA ARG A 126 6.79 -7.57 -15.21
C ARG A 126 7.30 -7.68 -13.78
N LEU A 127 6.39 -7.50 -12.83
CA LEU A 127 6.63 -7.65 -11.38
C LEU A 127 5.75 -8.77 -10.83
N GLY A 128 6.35 -9.71 -10.12
CA GLY A 128 5.62 -10.62 -9.24
C GLY A 128 5.32 -9.92 -7.93
N LEU A 129 4.05 -9.64 -7.66
CA LEU A 129 3.59 -9.06 -6.40
C LEU A 129 3.06 -10.18 -5.50
N VAL A 130 3.71 -10.37 -4.37
CA VAL A 130 3.40 -11.44 -3.41
C VAL A 130 2.98 -10.81 -2.08
N PRO A 131 1.71 -10.90 -1.68
CA PRO A 131 1.24 -10.47 -0.37
C PRO A 131 1.92 -11.22 0.76
N TRP A 132 1.82 -10.70 1.99
CA TRP A 132 2.30 -11.40 3.19
C TRP A 132 1.83 -12.84 3.22
N ILE A 133 2.77 -13.77 3.41
CA ILE A 133 2.53 -15.21 3.40
C ILE A 133 2.00 -15.63 4.77
N ASP A 134 0.86 -16.29 4.78
CA ASP A 134 0.21 -16.85 5.95
C ASP A 134 -0.20 -18.31 5.70
N ASP A 135 -0.79 -18.98 6.69
CA ASP A 135 -1.15 -20.39 6.62
C ASP A 135 -2.15 -20.71 5.47
N GLU A 136 -2.93 -19.73 5.04
CA GLU A 136 -3.94 -19.92 3.99
C GLU A 136 -3.35 -19.82 2.58
N ASN A 137 -2.35 -18.95 2.38
CA ASN A 137 -1.82 -18.68 1.03
C ASN A 137 -0.43 -19.27 0.77
N GLU A 138 0.19 -19.92 1.74
CA GLU A 138 1.56 -20.47 1.62
C GLU A 138 1.70 -21.40 0.42
N GLU A 139 0.83 -22.40 0.30
CA GLU A 139 0.89 -23.38 -0.80
C GLU A 139 0.70 -22.72 -2.17
N THR A 140 -0.27 -21.80 -2.29
CA THR A 140 -0.53 -21.04 -3.50
C THR A 140 0.65 -20.16 -3.87
N THR A 141 1.26 -19.53 -2.87
CA THR A 141 2.43 -18.67 -3.06
C THR A 141 3.64 -19.46 -3.53
N LEU A 142 3.91 -20.62 -2.95
CA LEU A 142 5.02 -21.47 -3.39
C LEU A 142 4.85 -21.93 -4.83
N LYS A 143 3.65 -22.36 -5.22
CA LYS A 143 3.34 -22.72 -6.61
C LYS A 143 3.51 -21.53 -7.57
N PHE A 144 3.10 -20.35 -7.14
CA PHE A 144 3.29 -19.12 -7.92
C PHE A 144 4.78 -18.83 -8.13
N LEU A 145 5.60 -18.88 -7.08
CA LEU A 145 7.06 -18.61 -7.17
C LEU A 145 7.77 -19.59 -8.08
N GLU A 146 7.34 -20.85 -8.12
CA GLU A 146 7.90 -21.89 -9.01
C GLU A 146 7.55 -21.67 -10.49
N SER A 147 6.39 -21.06 -10.77
CA SER A 147 5.84 -20.95 -12.13
C SER A 147 5.88 -19.52 -12.69
N ALA A 148 6.06 -18.51 -11.86
CA ALA A 148 6.03 -17.11 -12.27
C ALA A 148 7.19 -16.79 -13.23
N LYS A 149 6.83 -16.15 -14.34
CA LYS A 149 7.79 -15.60 -15.30
C LYS A 149 7.73 -14.08 -15.21
N CYS A 150 8.57 -13.53 -14.36
CA CYS A 150 8.72 -12.08 -14.15
C CYS A 150 9.94 -11.55 -14.90
#